data_517decb43da7a4e91feacff6a22d0496
#
_entry.id   517decb43da7a4e91feacff6a22d0496
#
_cell.length_a   1.000
_cell.length_b   1.000
_cell.length_c   1.000
_cell.angle_alpha   90.00
_cell.angle_beta   90.00
_cell.angle_gamma   90.00
#
_symmetry.space_group_name_H-M   'P 1'
#
loop_
_entity.id
_entity.type
_entity.pdbx_description
1 polymer ?
#
loop_
_entity_poly.entity_id
_entity_poly.type
_entity_poly.pdbx_seq_one_letter_code
_entity_poly.pdbx_strand_id
1 'polypeptide(L)'
;MTRLLKYSGWFLGALLLLFSGPILLAATGTQPERNAWQTASRDSAGIAPAAADTTEAIVQVYGARAWSWRGYFAVHTWVATKEEGADHYKVHEVIGWRQHVVSSRPDDPDRHWFGARPELYADIRGEQAKALIPDIYKAVESYPYINEYKAWPGPNSNTFVAWVIRETPGLNVALPNHAIGKDYLGSRVGAATPGGAGYQLSLGGYVGVLAGVREGVELNILGLSLGVNPLALGIKLPGIGELALRNPNPMPEATP
;
A
#
# COMPACT_ATOMS: atom_id res chain seq x y z
N MET A 1 -10.61 -4.30 -43.48
CA MET A 1 -10.14 -5.52 -42.73
C MET A 1 -8.78 -5.32 -42.05
N THR A 2 -7.76 -4.83 -42.73
CA THR A 2 -6.40 -4.66 -42.19
C THR A 2 -6.25 -3.68 -41.00
N ARG A 3 -6.97 -2.55 -40.99
CA ARG A 3 -6.92 -1.58 -39.86
C ARG A 3 -7.55 -2.16 -38.59
N LEU A 4 -8.71 -2.82 -38.72
CA LEU A 4 -9.39 -3.44 -37.58
C LEU A 4 -8.51 -4.53 -36.93
N LEU A 5 -7.91 -5.40 -37.72
CA LEU A 5 -6.98 -6.43 -37.23
C LEU A 5 -5.76 -5.82 -36.51
N LYS A 6 -5.23 -4.69 -37.04
CA LYS A 6 -4.12 -3.98 -36.41
C LYS A 6 -4.52 -3.42 -35.03
N TYR A 7 -5.67 -2.75 -34.92
CA TYR A 7 -6.16 -2.21 -33.64
C TYR A 7 -6.48 -3.32 -32.63
N SER A 8 -7.08 -4.43 -33.09
CA SER A 8 -7.31 -5.59 -32.24
C SER A 8 -5.99 -6.19 -31.71
N GLY A 9 -4.94 -6.23 -32.54
CA GLY A 9 -3.62 -6.69 -32.11
C GLY A 9 -2.99 -5.77 -31.06
N TRP A 10 -3.07 -4.46 -31.23
CA TRP A 10 -2.59 -3.50 -30.23
C TRP A 10 -3.36 -3.60 -28.92
N PHE A 11 -4.68 -3.73 -28.97
CA PHE A 11 -5.54 -3.90 -27.80
C PHE A 11 -5.20 -5.18 -27.02
N LEU A 12 -5.05 -6.32 -27.72
CA LEU A 12 -4.63 -7.59 -27.10
C LEU A 12 -3.23 -7.48 -26.49
N GLY A 13 -2.28 -6.83 -27.17
CA GLY A 13 -0.94 -6.59 -26.63
C GLY A 13 -0.97 -5.75 -25.36
N ALA A 14 -1.79 -4.70 -25.31
CA ALA A 14 -1.97 -3.87 -24.11
C ALA A 14 -2.59 -4.67 -22.95
N LEU A 15 -3.59 -5.52 -23.20
CA LEU A 15 -4.17 -6.39 -22.20
C LEU A 15 -3.13 -7.40 -21.67
N LEU A 16 -2.37 -8.05 -22.56
CA LEU A 16 -1.32 -8.97 -22.17
C LEU A 16 -0.27 -8.29 -21.29
N LEU A 17 0.12 -7.05 -21.62
CA LEU A 17 1.05 -6.27 -20.80
C LEU A 17 0.47 -5.98 -19.40
N LEU A 18 -0.79 -5.53 -19.32
CA LEU A 18 -1.47 -5.22 -18.06
C LEU A 18 -1.64 -6.45 -17.16
N PHE A 19 -1.91 -7.61 -17.74
CA PHE A 19 -2.12 -8.85 -16.99
C PHE A 19 -0.88 -9.72 -16.86
N SER A 20 0.26 -9.34 -17.46
CA SER A 20 1.49 -10.15 -17.47
C SER A 20 1.97 -10.51 -16.07
N GLY A 21 1.98 -9.55 -15.15
CA GLY A 21 2.38 -9.77 -13.77
C GLY A 21 1.43 -10.70 -13.01
N PRO A 22 0.12 -10.43 -12.94
CA PRO A 22 -0.84 -11.34 -12.35
C PRO A 22 -0.79 -12.76 -12.91
N ILE A 23 -0.64 -12.91 -14.23
CA ILE A 23 -0.50 -14.23 -14.89
C ILE A 23 0.79 -14.93 -14.44
N LEU A 24 1.91 -14.21 -14.41
CA LEU A 24 3.19 -14.75 -13.95
C LEU A 24 3.10 -15.22 -12.50
N LEU A 25 2.55 -14.40 -11.60
CA LEU A 25 2.37 -14.77 -10.20
C LEU A 25 1.44 -15.98 -10.03
N ALA A 26 0.39 -16.08 -10.83
CA ALA A 26 -0.50 -17.24 -10.82
C ALA A 26 0.20 -18.51 -11.32
N ALA A 27 1.04 -18.39 -12.35
CA ALA A 27 1.77 -19.51 -12.94
C ALA A 27 2.91 -20.04 -12.04
N THR A 28 3.55 -19.15 -11.28
CA THR A 28 4.67 -19.51 -10.38
C THR A 28 4.24 -20.02 -9.01
N GLY A 29 2.94 -19.97 -8.69
CA GLY A 29 2.41 -20.44 -7.41
C GLY A 29 2.91 -19.64 -6.19
N THR A 30 3.40 -18.41 -6.39
CA THR A 30 4.02 -17.56 -5.36
C THR A 30 3.04 -17.03 -4.31
N GLN A 31 1.78 -17.45 -4.32
CA GLN A 31 0.82 -17.08 -3.30
C GLN A 31 0.94 -18.00 -2.07
N PRO A 32 0.70 -17.45 -0.84
CA PRO A 32 0.58 -18.27 0.34
C PRO A 32 -0.46 -19.37 0.10
N GLU A 33 -0.23 -20.55 0.66
CA GLU A 33 -1.16 -21.66 0.58
C GLU A 33 -2.60 -21.18 0.82
N ARG A 34 -3.54 -21.71 0.02
CA ARG A 34 -4.97 -21.39 0.14
C ARG A 34 -5.59 -22.05 1.38
N ASN A 35 -4.95 -21.86 2.53
CA ASN A 35 -5.51 -22.31 3.80
C ASN A 35 -6.83 -21.58 4.04
N ALA A 36 -7.75 -22.27 4.69
CA ALA A 36 -8.99 -21.64 5.12
C ALA A 36 -8.64 -20.35 5.89
N TRP A 37 -9.36 -19.26 5.64
CA TRP A 37 -9.09 -17.95 6.29
C TRP A 37 -9.04 -18.03 7.82
N GLN A 38 -9.68 -19.05 8.40
CA GLN A 38 -9.70 -19.32 9.84
C GLN A 38 -8.35 -19.83 10.38
N THR A 39 -7.59 -20.58 9.57
CA THR A 39 -6.34 -21.24 9.96
C THR A 39 -5.10 -20.56 9.41
N ALA A 40 -5.27 -19.55 8.55
CA ALA A 40 -4.15 -18.80 7.99
C ALA A 40 -3.43 -18.01 9.09
N SER A 41 -2.09 -18.07 9.11
CA SER A 41 -1.26 -17.40 10.11
C SER A 41 -1.52 -15.89 10.15
N ARG A 42 -1.51 -15.38 11.37
CA ARG A 42 -1.50 -13.96 11.71
C ARG A 42 -0.36 -13.63 12.68
N ASP A 43 0.60 -14.54 12.82
CA ASP A 43 1.75 -14.37 13.69
C ASP A 43 2.66 -13.25 13.19
N SER A 44 3.41 -12.62 14.08
CA SER A 44 4.46 -11.65 13.74
C SER A 44 5.47 -12.29 12.78
N ALA A 45 5.94 -11.52 11.82
CA ALA A 45 6.99 -11.90 10.88
C ALA A 45 8.42 -11.63 11.40
N GLY A 46 8.54 -11.07 12.61
CA GLY A 46 9.82 -10.74 13.26
C GLY A 46 10.53 -9.56 12.58
N ILE A 47 9.78 -8.62 12.00
CA ILE A 47 10.32 -7.42 11.31
C ILE A 47 10.39 -6.24 12.28
N ALA A 48 9.32 -6.03 13.06
CA ALA A 48 9.24 -4.93 14.01
C ALA A 48 10.08 -5.21 15.26
N PRO A 49 10.72 -4.19 15.84
CA PRO A 49 11.35 -4.35 17.16
C PRO A 49 10.28 -4.65 18.22
N ALA A 50 10.65 -5.44 19.22
CA ALA A 50 9.76 -5.72 20.34
C ALA A 50 9.39 -4.43 21.07
N ALA A 51 8.09 -4.18 21.25
CA ALA A 51 7.62 -2.93 21.82
C ALA A 51 8.12 -2.72 23.26
N ALA A 52 8.18 -3.79 24.05
CA ALA A 52 8.63 -3.74 25.45
C ALA A 52 10.13 -3.41 25.59
N ASP A 53 10.94 -3.75 24.58
CA ASP A 53 12.39 -3.54 24.59
C ASP A 53 12.80 -2.22 23.92
N THR A 54 11.84 -1.48 23.38
CA THR A 54 12.10 -0.27 22.59
C THR A 54 11.41 0.94 23.20
N THR A 55 12.18 1.90 23.73
CA THR A 55 11.60 3.11 24.36
C THR A 55 11.15 4.14 23.35
N GLU A 56 11.84 4.27 22.21
CA GLU A 56 11.55 5.29 21.20
C GLU A 56 10.14 5.15 20.57
N ALA A 57 9.60 6.27 20.09
CA ALA A 57 8.41 6.28 19.28
C ALA A 57 8.70 5.67 17.90
N ILE A 58 7.73 4.95 17.33
CA ILE A 58 7.87 4.27 16.04
C ILE A 58 6.61 4.47 15.19
N VAL A 59 6.81 4.77 13.91
CA VAL A 59 5.77 4.77 12.87
C VAL A 59 6.23 3.87 11.73
N GLN A 60 5.45 2.84 11.43
CA GLN A 60 5.75 1.89 10.36
C GLN A 60 4.57 1.76 9.40
N VAL A 61 4.86 1.63 8.11
CA VAL A 61 3.86 1.37 7.07
C VAL A 61 4.16 0.03 6.45
N TYR A 62 3.17 -0.83 6.45
CA TYR A 62 3.26 -2.20 5.95
C TYR A 62 2.26 -2.48 4.84
N GLY A 63 2.55 -3.53 4.10
CA GLY A 63 1.58 -4.17 3.23
C GLY A 63 1.92 -5.63 3.02
N ALA A 64 0.91 -6.43 2.74
CA ALA A 64 1.05 -7.84 2.41
C ALA A 64 0.11 -8.20 1.27
N ARG A 65 0.43 -9.28 0.53
CA ARG A 65 -0.44 -9.76 -0.54
C ARG A 65 -1.87 -9.95 -0.05
N ALA A 66 -2.83 -9.43 -0.80
CA ALA A 66 -4.23 -9.59 -0.49
C ALA A 66 -4.62 -11.08 -0.49
N TRP A 67 -5.60 -11.44 0.34
CA TRP A 67 -5.98 -12.83 0.50
C TRP A 67 -6.56 -13.46 -0.78
N SER A 68 -6.23 -14.74 -1.02
CA SER A 68 -6.71 -15.54 -2.15
C SER A 68 -6.24 -14.97 -3.50
N TRP A 69 -6.99 -15.19 -4.58
CA TRP A 69 -6.67 -14.75 -5.94
C TRP A 69 -6.40 -13.24 -6.06
N ARG A 70 -6.93 -12.42 -5.13
CA ARG A 70 -6.68 -10.97 -5.11
C ARG A 70 -5.21 -10.63 -4.90
N GLY A 71 -4.46 -11.50 -4.23
CA GLY A 71 -3.03 -11.33 -4.00
C GLY A 71 -2.18 -11.38 -5.28
N TYR A 72 -2.70 -11.92 -6.40
CA TYR A 72 -2.02 -11.81 -7.69
C TYR A 72 -2.02 -10.38 -8.23
N PHE A 73 -2.94 -9.55 -7.76
CA PHE A 73 -3.18 -8.19 -8.26
C PHE A 73 -2.76 -7.12 -7.26
N ALA A 74 -3.01 -7.35 -5.98
CA ALA A 74 -3.02 -6.30 -4.98
C ALA A 74 -2.41 -6.71 -3.64
N VAL A 75 -2.11 -5.69 -2.85
CA VAL A 75 -1.76 -5.79 -1.42
C VAL A 75 -2.86 -5.19 -0.55
N HIS A 76 -2.89 -5.60 0.71
CA HIS A 76 -3.55 -4.94 1.82
C HIS A 76 -2.49 -4.14 2.58
N THR A 77 -2.76 -2.87 2.88
CA THR A 77 -1.82 -2.01 3.61
C THR A 77 -2.39 -1.54 4.94
N TRP A 78 -1.48 -1.21 5.88
CA TRP A 78 -1.82 -0.65 7.18
C TRP A 78 -0.68 0.23 7.72
N VAL A 79 -1.01 1.04 8.74
CA VAL A 79 -0.06 1.85 9.49
C VAL A 79 0.01 1.32 10.92
N ALA A 80 1.21 1.21 11.47
CA ALA A 80 1.43 0.88 12.86
C ALA A 80 2.15 2.03 13.56
N THR A 81 1.70 2.36 14.76
CA THR A 81 2.29 3.39 15.61
C THR A 81 2.62 2.81 16.97
N LYS A 82 3.75 3.25 17.55
CA LYS A 82 4.11 3.00 18.94
C LYS A 82 4.54 4.34 19.55
N GLU A 83 3.85 4.77 20.58
CA GLU A 83 4.25 5.97 21.32
C GLU A 83 5.54 5.73 22.11
N GLU A 84 6.24 6.80 22.44
CA GLU A 84 7.43 6.73 23.28
C GLU A 84 7.07 6.09 24.63
N GLY A 85 7.85 5.10 25.05
CA GLY A 85 7.62 4.36 26.30
C GLY A 85 6.44 3.40 26.30
N ALA A 86 5.66 3.31 25.21
CA ALA A 86 4.56 2.33 25.14
C ALA A 86 5.11 0.90 25.01
N ASP A 87 4.41 -0.06 25.60
CA ASP A 87 4.72 -1.48 25.61
C ASP A 87 4.01 -2.28 24.50
N HIS A 88 3.28 -1.59 23.62
CA HIS A 88 2.55 -2.20 22.52
C HIS A 88 2.48 -1.25 21.31
N TYR A 89 2.24 -1.84 20.14
CA TYR A 89 1.89 -1.11 18.93
C TYR A 89 0.37 -0.96 18.81
N LYS A 90 -0.06 0.11 18.14
CA LYS A 90 -1.42 0.31 17.69
C LYS A 90 -1.44 0.20 16.17
N VAL A 91 -2.22 -0.72 15.64
CA VAL A 91 -2.38 -0.95 14.20
C VAL A 91 -3.65 -0.25 13.71
N HIS A 92 -3.51 0.55 12.64
CA HIS A 92 -4.56 1.31 11.97
C HIS A 92 -4.77 0.74 10.57
N GLU A 93 -5.96 0.21 10.31
CA GLU A 93 -6.28 -0.43 9.04
C GLU A 93 -7.78 -0.33 8.70
N VAL A 94 -8.14 -0.64 7.47
CA VAL A 94 -9.54 -0.76 7.04
C VAL A 94 -9.85 -2.21 6.70
N ILE A 95 -10.90 -2.74 7.33
CA ILE A 95 -11.33 -4.14 7.23
C ILE A 95 -12.75 -4.20 6.68
N GLY A 96 -12.92 -4.67 5.44
CA GLY A 96 -14.16 -4.57 4.67
C GLY A 96 -15.35 -5.41 5.16
N TRP A 97 -15.15 -6.37 6.08
CA TRP A 97 -16.24 -7.18 6.64
C TRP A 97 -16.75 -6.69 8.01
N ARG A 98 -16.27 -5.51 8.46
CA ARG A 98 -16.75 -4.85 9.68
C ARG A 98 -17.78 -3.79 9.36
N GLN A 99 -18.72 -3.53 10.27
CA GLN A 99 -19.69 -2.45 10.13
C GLN A 99 -19.01 -1.08 10.13
N HIS A 100 -18.10 -0.83 11.09
CA HIS A 100 -17.14 0.26 11.04
C HIS A 100 -15.85 -0.31 10.45
N VAL A 101 -15.55 0.07 9.22
CA VAL A 101 -14.43 -0.54 8.46
C VAL A 101 -13.07 -0.12 8.99
N VAL A 102 -12.95 1.07 9.63
CA VAL A 102 -11.71 1.54 10.27
C VAL A 102 -11.49 0.79 11.58
N SER A 103 -10.31 0.27 11.75
CA SER A 103 -9.85 -0.42 12.95
C SER A 103 -8.57 0.21 13.45
N SER A 104 -8.58 0.63 14.73
CA SER A 104 -7.38 1.08 15.46
C SER A 104 -7.33 0.31 16.76
N ARG A 105 -6.38 -0.62 16.91
CA ARG A 105 -6.28 -1.48 18.08
C ARG A 105 -4.86 -1.91 18.37
N PRO A 106 -4.54 -2.30 19.62
CA PRO A 106 -3.32 -3.03 19.92
C PRO A 106 -3.24 -4.31 19.08
N ASP A 107 -2.11 -4.51 18.40
CA ASP A 107 -1.86 -5.70 17.57
C ASP A 107 -0.36 -5.77 17.22
N ASP A 108 0.12 -6.94 16.76
CA ASP A 108 1.45 -7.08 16.19
C ASP A 108 1.55 -6.28 14.88
N PRO A 109 2.50 -5.33 14.78
CA PRO A 109 2.57 -4.42 13.64
C PRO A 109 2.92 -5.14 12.33
N ASP A 110 3.70 -6.20 12.40
CA ASP A 110 4.25 -6.97 11.29
C ASP A 110 3.63 -8.35 11.15
N ARG A 111 2.38 -8.51 11.61
CA ARG A 111 1.66 -9.78 11.50
C ARG A 111 1.43 -10.19 10.05
N HIS A 112 1.48 -11.49 9.79
CA HIS A 112 1.07 -12.05 8.51
C HIS A 112 -0.39 -11.68 8.19
N TRP A 113 -0.65 -11.30 6.95
CA TRP A 113 -2.00 -11.05 6.47
C TRP A 113 -2.55 -12.34 5.83
N PHE A 114 -3.27 -13.13 6.62
CA PHE A 114 -3.81 -14.43 6.19
C PHE A 114 -2.73 -15.32 5.53
N GLY A 115 -1.60 -15.47 6.20
CA GLY A 115 -0.45 -16.26 5.73
C GLY A 115 0.52 -15.53 4.81
N ALA A 116 0.14 -14.38 4.24
CA ALA A 116 1.08 -13.57 3.46
C ALA A 116 2.02 -12.80 4.38
N ARG A 117 3.33 -12.97 4.17
CA ARG A 117 4.36 -12.22 4.89
C ARG A 117 4.27 -10.72 4.56
N PRO A 118 4.27 -9.83 5.57
CA PRO A 118 4.27 -8.39 5.31
C PRO A 118 5.62 -7.91 4.79
N GLU A 119 5.55 -6.86 3.98
CA GLU A 119 6.67 -6.04 3.55
C GLU A 119 6.62 -4.72 4.30
N LEU A 120 7.76 -4.26 4.78
CA LEU A 120 7.91 -2.96 5.44
C LEU A 120 8.19 -1.90 4.38
N TYR A 121 7.27 -0.95 4.23
CA TYR A 121 7.42 0.14 3.26
C TYR A 121 8.13 1.36 3.85
N ALA A 122 7.91 1.64 5.14
CA ALA A 122 8.60 2.71 5.85
C ALA A 122 8.76 2.38 7.32
N ASP A 123 9.87 2.82 7.90
CA ASP A 123 10.18 2.73 9.33
C ASP A 123 10.77 4.06 9.80
N ILE A 124 10.01 4.80 10.59
CA ILE A 124 10.36 6.12 11.12
C ILE A 124 10.41 6.00 12.64
N ARG A 125 11.47 6.51 13.27
CA ARG A 125 11.72 6.31 14.70
C ARG A 125 12.06 7.59 15.43
N GLY A 126 12.02 7.53 16.77
CA GLY A 126 12.45 8.58 17.68
C GLY A 126 11.61 9.84 17.57
N GLU A 127 12.25 11.02 17.64
CA GLU A 127 11.57 12.32 17.67
C GLU A 127 10.72 12.58 16.42
N GLN A 128 11.14 12.10 15.26
CA GLN A 128 10.34 12.23 14.04
C GLN A 128 9.03 11.44 14.14
N ALA A 129 9.09 10.19 14.60
CA ALA A 129 7.89 9.37 14.80
C ALA A 129 6.98 9.98 15.87
N LYS A 130 7.55 10.45 16.99
CA LYS A 130 6.83 11.10 18.07
C LYS A 130 6.06 12.34 17.58
N ALA A 131 6.65 13.13 16.70
CA ALA A 131 5.99 14.30 16.11
C ALA A 131 4.85 13.92 15.15
N LEU A 132 4.96 12.80 14.43
CA LEU A 132 3.95 12.36 13.44
C LEU A 132 2.73 11.68 14.07
N ILE A 133 2.87 10.97 15.18
CA ILE A 133 1.81 10.13 15.77
C ILE A 133 0.51 10.90 16.05
N PRO A 134 0.53 12.12 16.64
CA PRO A 134 -0.71 12.87 16.88
C PRO A 134 -1.46 13.22 15.60
N ASP A 135 -0.76 13.53 14.51
CA ASP A 135 -1.38 13.86 13.24
C ASP A 135 -1.87 12.60 12.50
N ILE A 136 -1.19 11.45 12.65
CA ILE A 136 -1.70 10.15 12.20
C ILE A 136 -3.04 9.84 12.86
N TYR A 137 -3.18 10.04 14.17
CA TYR A 137 -4.44 9.79 14.89
C TYR A 137 -5.57 10.69 14.37
N LYS A 138 -5.30 11.98 14.16
CA LYS A 138 -6.28 12.90 13.54
C LYS A 138 -6.67 12.47 12.13
N ALA A 139 -5.70 12.05 11.33
CA ALA A 139 -5.95 11.57 9.96
C ALA A 139 -6.82 10.30 9.96
N VAL A 140 -6.58 9.37 10.90
CA VAL A 140 -7.39 8.17 11.09
C VAL A 140 -8.84 8.52 11.48
N GLU A 141 -9.02 9.44 12.44
CA GLU A 141 -10.34 9.88 12.92
C GLU A 141 -11.13 10.64 11.85
N SER A 142 -10.44 11.40 10.99
CA SER A 142 -11.07 12.19 9.92
C SER A 142 -11.30 11.42 8.62
N TYR A 143 -11.01 10.12 8.57
CA TYR A 143 -11.21 9.32 7.36
C TYR A 143 -12.67 9.32 6.91
N PRO A 144 -12.98 9.77 5.68
CA PRO A 144 -14.37 10.04 5.29
C PRO A 144 -15.22 8.80 5.01
N TYR A 145 -14.59 7.61 4.86
CA TYR A 145 -15.29 6.38 4.44
C TYR A 145 -15.37 5.35 5.57
N ILE A 146 -15.71 5.78 6.80
CA ILE A 146 -15.73 4.92 8.00
C ILE A 146 -16.72 3.75 7.94
N ASN A 147 -17.74 3.83 7.07
CA ASN A 147 -18.79 2.83 6.88
C ASN A 147 -18.86 2.32 5.43
N GLU A 148 -17.86 2.63 4.61
CA GLU A 148 -17.85 2.25 3.20
C GLU A 148 -16.59 1.45 2.86
N TYR A 149 -16.77 0.33 2.18
CA TYR A 149 -15.69 -0.48 1.64
C TYR A 149 -16.04 -1.02 0.26
N LYS A 150 -15.18 -0.74 -0.69
CA LYS A 150 -15.21 -1.34 -2.03
C LYS A 150 -13.82 -1.86 -2.35
N ALA A 151 -13.68 -3.17 -2.50
CA ALA A 151 -12.38 -3.78 -2.80
C ALA A 151 -11.72 -3.17 -4.05
N TRP A 152 -12.54 -2.75 -5.02
CA TRP A 152 -12.13 -2.10 -6.26
C TRP A 152 -13.22 -1.16 -6.77
N PRO A 153 -12.90 0.05 -7.23
CA PRO A 153 -11.58 0.70 -7.27
C PRO A 153 -11.17 1.32 -5.92
N GLY A 154 -12.03 1.29 -4.93
CA GLY A 154 -11.97 1.90 -3.60
C GLY A 154 -13.31 2.53 -3.22
N PRO A 155 -13.48 3.02 -1.97
CA PRO A 155 -12.47 3.09 -0.91
C PRO A 155 -12.18 1.73 -0.28
N ASN A 156 -10.90 1.46 0.05
CA ASN A 156 -10.41 0.23 0.65
C ASN A 156 -9.22 0.50 1.60
N SER A 157 -8.49 -0.54 2.03
CA SER A 157 -7.34 -0.39 2.93
C SER A 157 -6.24 0.50 2.35
N ASN A 158 -5.97 0.40 1.04
CA ASN A 158 -4.94 1.21 0.39
C ASN A 158 -5.38 2.67 0.22
N THR A 159 -6.68 2.91 0.01
CA THR A 159 -7.27 4.26 0.06
C THR A 159 -7.10 4.89 1.43
N PHE A 160 -7.33 4.11 2.50
CA PHE A 160 -7.18 4.55 3.87
C PHE A 160 -5.73 4.94 4.19
N VAL A 161 -4.77 4.07 3.90
CA VAL A 161 -3.35 4.36 4.16
C VAL A 161 -2.88 5.55 3.33
N ALA A 162 -3.28 5.64 2.05
CA ALA A 162 -2.98 6.81 1.22
C ALA A 162 -3.59 8.10 1.76
N TRP A 163 -4.79 8.04 2.37
CA TRP A 163 -5.40 9.15 3.09
C TRP A 163 -4.58 9.55 4.31
N VAL A 164 -4.28 8.60 5.20
CA VAL A 164 -3.51 8.86 6.42
C VAL A 164 -2.16 9.51 6.09
N ILE A 165 -1.46 9.02 5.08
CA ILE A 165 -0.17 9.58 4.65
C ILE A 165 -0.35 11.03 4.16
N ARG A 166 -1.37 11.32 3.33
CA ARG A 166 -1.60 12.68 2.80
C ARG A 166 -2.02 13.68 3.86
N GLU A 167 -2.81 13.25 4.84
CA GLU A 167 -3.32 14.11 5.91
C GLU A 167 -2.33 14.24 7.08
N THR A 168 -1.17 13.56 7.02
CA THR A 168 -0.10 13.65 8.03
C THR A 168 1.12 14.36 7.42
N PRO A 169 1.29 15.68 7.64
CA PRO A 169 2.44 16.41 7.13
C PRO A 169 3.76 15.83 7.62
N GLY A 170 4.65 15.52 6.70
CA GLY A 170 5.95 14.90 7.00
C GLY A 170 5.97 13.36 6.94
N LEU A 171 4.82 12.70 6.91
CA LEU A 171 4.73 11.26 6.63
C LEU A 171 4.75 11.01 5.12
N ASN A 172 5.90 11.13 4.53
CA ASN A 172 6.08 11.04 3.09
C ASN A 172 6.47 9.62 2.69
N VAL A 173 5.49 8.78 2.38
CA VAL A 173 5.68 7.36 2.04
C VAL A 173 5.04 7.04 0.70
N ALA A 174 5.83 6.60 -0.27
CA ALA A 174 5.32 6.07 -1.52
C ALA A 174 4.72 4.67 -1.29
N LEU A 175 3.45 4.50 -1.61
CA LEU A 175 2.81 3.19 -1.62
C LEU A 175 3.14 2.45 -2.92
N PRO A 176 3.26 1.12 -2.89
CA PRO A 176 3.60 0.36 -4.09
C PRO A 176 2.51 0.49 -5.16
N ASN A 177 2.91 0.38 -6.42
CA ASN A 177 2.00 0.54 -7.56
C ASN A 177 0.86 -0.49 -7.59
N HIS A 178 1.02 -1.64 -6.93
CA HIS A 178 -0.01 -2.68 -6.78
C HIS A 178 -0.86 -2.52 -5.49
N ALA A 179 -0.74 -1.39 -4.78
CA ALA A 179 -1.69 -1.00 -3.74
C ALA A 179 -2.97 -0.44 -4.37
N ILE A 180 -3.77 -1.32 -4.99
CA ILE A 180 -5.01 -0.95 -5.69
C ILE A 180 -5.95 -0.20 -4.76
N GLY A 181 -6.40 0.99 -5.17
CA GLY A 181 -7.22 1.89 -4.36
C GLY A 181 -6.47 3.08 -3.76
N LYS A 182 -5.12 3.11 -3.78
CA LYS A 182 -4.34 4.28 -3.37
C LYS A 182 -4.66 5.53 -4.22
N ASP A 183 -5.11 5.30 -5.45
CA ASP A 183 -5.48 6.33 -6.42
C ASP A 183 -6.96 6.76 -6.32
N TYR A 184 -7.74 6.16 -5.44
CA TYR A 184 -9.12 6.56 -5.23
C TYR A 184 -9.18 7.85 -4.40
N LEU A 185 -9.70 8.93 -5.01
CA LEU A 185 -9.78 10.27 -4.43
C LEU A 185 -11.22 10.71 -4.09
N GLY A 186 -12.18 9.77 -4.12
CA GLY A 186 -13.61 10.08 -3.98
C GLY A 186 -14.11 10.92 -5.17
N SER A 187 -14.68 12.07 -4.89
CA SER A 187 -15.15 13.01 -5.90
C SER A 187 -14.05 13.93 -6.46
N ARG A 188 -12.88 13.95 -5.84
CA ARG A 188 -11.75 14.77 -6.32
C ARG A 188 -11.07 14.09 -7.50
N VAL A 189 -10.60 14.92 -8.46
CA VAL A 189 -9.84 14.45 -9.64
C VAL A 189 -8.33 14.55 -9.40
N GLY A 190 -7.89 15.45 -8.54
CA GLY A 190 -6.47 15.70 -8.28
C GLY A 190 -6.15 15.74 -6.78
N ALA A 191 -4.93 15.31 -6.43
CA ALA A 191 -4.35 15.39 -5.09
C ALA A 191 -2.82 15.41 -5.15
N ALA A 192 -2.18 15.75 -4.02
CA ALA A 192 -0.77 15.45 -3.82
C ALA A 192 -0.54 13.94 -3.79
N THR A 193 0.68 13.49 -4.17
CA THR A 193 1.06 12.08 -3.99
C THR A 193 1.29 11.75 -2.52
N PRO A 194 1.10 10.48 -2.10
CA PRO A 194 1.45 10.06 -0.74
C PRO A 194 2.93 10.28 -0.39
N GLY A 195 3.83 10.19 -1.35
CA GLY A 195 5.27 10.46 -1.16
C GLY A 195 5.63 11.92 -0.88
N GLY A 196 4.64 12.83 -0.89
CA GLY A 196 4.74 14.22 -0.43
C GLY A 196 5.29 15.22 -1.45
N ALA A 197 5.94 14.77 -2.53
CA ALA A 197 6.57 15.66 -3.52
C ALA A 197 6.13 15.28 -4.94
N GLY A 198 4.85 15.48 -5.23
CA GLY A 198 4.27 15.18 -6.53
C GLY A 198 2.77 15.38 -6.56
N TYR A 199 2.19 15.09 -7.71
CA TYR A 199 0.75 15.20 -7.95
C TYR A 199 0.23 13.95 -8.65
N GLN A 200 -1.05 13.67 -8.40
CA GLN A 200 -1.80 12.65 -9.11
C GLN A 200 -3.11 13.20 -9.63
N LEU A 201 -3.50 12.69 -10.79
CA LEU A 201 -4.83 12.84 -11.35
C LEU A 201 -5.49 11.46 -11.40
N SER A 202 -6.73 11.37 -10.95
CA SER A 202 -7.46 10.10 -10.91
C SER A 202 -8.93 10.30 -11.18
N LEU A 203 -9.48 9.50 -12.05
CA LEU A 203 -10.90 9.44 -12.35
C LEU A 203 -11.52 8.26 -11.58
N GLY A 204 -11.92 8.52 -10.34
CA GLY A 204 -12.57 7.55 -9.46
C GLY A 204 -11.74 6.31 -9.13
N GLY A 205 -10.42 6.36 -9.28
CA GLY A 205 -9.54 5.19 -9.09
C GLY A 205 -9.47 4.23 -10.28
N TYR A 206 -10.26 4.46 -11.33
CA TYR A 206 -10.27 3.60 -12.53
C TYR A 206 -9.13 3.93 -13.50
N VAL A 207 -8.89 5.21 -13.75
CA VAL A 207 -7.83 5.67 -14.64
C VAL A 207 -7.14 6.85 -13.97
N GLY A 208 -5.82 6.89 -14.03
CA GLY A 208 -5.08 7.98 -13.43
C GLY A 208 -3.61 8.01 -13.83
N VAL A 209 -3.00 9.16 -13.58
CA VAL A 209 -1.56 9.37 -13.72
C VAL A 209 -1.05 9.95 -12.41
N LEU A 210 0.08 9.44 -11.96
CA LEU A 210 0.76 9.91 -10.78
C LEU A 210 2.22 10.23 -11.16
N ALA A 211 2.71 11.39 -10.71
CA ALA A 211 4.10 11.78 -10.85
C ALA A 211 4.60 12.38 -9.53
N GLY A 212 5.57 11.74 -8.92
CA GLY A 212 6.15 12.13 -7.64
C GLY A 212 7.61 11.77 -7.53
N VAL A 213 8.33 12.48 -6.67
CA VAL A 213 9.77 12.26 -6.49
C VAL A 213 10.04 10.85 -5.96
N ARG A 214 9.26 10.39 -4.99
CA ARG A 214 9.42 9.04 -4.40
C ARG A 214 8.75 7.97 -5.24
N GLU A 215 7.59 8.27 -5.81
CA GLU A 215 6.81 7.32 -6.60
C GLU A 215 7.35 7.16 -8.04
N GLY A 216 8.07 8.15 -8.56
CA GLY A 216 8.35 8.20 -9.99
C GLY A 216 7.10 8.55 -10.79
N VAL A 217 6.92 7.93 -11.96
CA VAL A 217 5.75 8.13 -12.82
C VAL A 217 4.97 6.82 -12.93
N GLU A 218 3.66 6.90 -12.71
CA GLU A 218 2.74 5.76 -12.81
C GLU A 218 1.55 6.10 -13.69
N LEU A 219 1.14 5.13 -14.50
CA LEU A 219 -0.12 5.12 -15.24
C LEU A 219 -1.00 4.02 -14.65
N ASN A 220 -2.13 4.40 -14.08
CA ASN A 220 -3.16 3.48 -13.58
C ASN A 220 -4.22 3.25 -14.63
N ILE A 221 -4.49 1.99 -14.95
CA ILE A 221 -5.59 1.55 -15.83
C ILE A 221 -6.34 0.44 -15.09
N LEU A 222 -7.57 0.73 -14.65
CA LEU A 222 -8.46 -0.18 -13.92
C LEU A 222 -7.82 -0.78 -12.65
N GLY A 223 -6.98 -0.01 -11.97
CA GLY A 223 -6.25 -0.44 -10.77
C GLY A 223 -4.92 -1.16 -11.06
N LEU A 224 -4.62 -1.46 -12.31
CA LEU A 224 -3.35 -2.03 -12.73
C LEU A 224 -2.40 -0.90 -13.12
N SER A 225 -1.35 -0.70 -12.35
CA SER A 225 -0.42 0.42 -12.56
C SER A 225 0.90 -0.06 -13.13
N LEU A 226 1.32 0.62 -14.22
CA LEU A 226 2.67 0.49 -14.79
C LEU A 226 3.42 1.80 -14.50
N GLY A 227 4.75 1.73 -14.46
CA GLY A 227 5.52 2.95 -14.26
C GLY A 227 7.02 2.76 -14.26
N VAL A 228 7.69 3.87 -14.02
CA VAL A 228 9.13 3.93 -13.83
C VAL A 228 9.44 4.83 -12.65
N ASN A 229 10.47 4.47 -11.91
CA ASN A 229 10.99 5.29 -10.81
C ASN A 229 12.48 5.56 -11.05
N PRO A 230 12.83 6.71 -11.65
CA PRO A 230 14.21 7.01 -11.97
C PRO A 230 15.11 7.13 -10.73
N LEU A 231 14.61 7.64 -9.60
CA LEU A 231 15.39 7.78 -8.37
C LEU A 231 15.65 6.44 -7.69
N ALA A 232 14.69 5.53 -7.72
CA ALA A 232 14.84 4.18 -7.21
C ALA A 232 15.56 3.25 -8.22
N LEU A 233 15.80 3.71 -9.45
CA LEU A 233 16.26 2.90 -10.59
C LEU A 233 15.34 1.69 -10.78
N GLY A 234 14.04 1.95 -10.79
CA GLY A 234 13.01 0.93 -10.76
C GLY A 234 12.03 0.98 -11.92
N ILE A 235 11.45 -0.19 -12.21
CA ILE A 235 10.30 -0.37 -13.09
C ILE A 235 9.13 -0.91 -12.28
N LYS A 236 7.92 -0.46 -12.60
CA LYS A 236 6.69 -0.83 -11.91
C LYS A 236 5.82 -1.67 -12.82
N LEU A 237 5.55 -2.89 -12.39
CA LEU A 237 4.78 -3.87 -13.16
C LEU A 237 3.46 -4.17 -12.44
N PRO A 238 2.34 -4.30 -13.17
CA PRO A 238 1.04 -4.61 -12.58
C PRO A 238 1.09 -5.92 -11.80
N GLY A 239 0.53 -5.92 -10.60
CA GLY A 239 0.48 -7.09 -9.73
C GLY A 239 1.82 -7.49 -9.11
N ILE A 240 2.94 -7.31 -9.79
CA ILE A 240 4.27 -7.64 -9.26
C ILE A 240 4.73 -6.62 -8.22
N GLY A 241 4.61 -5.35 -8.55
CA GLY A 241 5.14 -4.26 -7.73
C GLY A 241 6.27 -3.52 -8.44
N GLU A 242 7.10 -2.86 -7.66
CA GLU A 242 8.28 -2.14 -8.13
C GLU A 242 9.52 -3.04 -8.03
N LEU A 243 10.19 -3.24 -9.13
CA LEU A 243 11.50 -3.87 -9.21
C LEU A 243 12.54 -2.74 -9.26
N ALA A 244 13.17 -2.45 -8.14
CA ALA A 244 14.07 -1.30 -7.98
C ALA A 244 15.36 -1.68 -7.26
N LEU A 245 16.41 -0.90 -7.51
CA LEU A 245 17.71 -1.05 -6.85
C LEU A 245 17.80 -0.25 -5.53
N ARG A 246 16.87 0.69 -5.29
CA ARG A 246 16.85 1.55 -4.09
C ARG A 246 15.45 1.65 -3.55
N ASN A 247 15.34 1.74 -2.21
CA ASN A 247 14.08 2.07 -1.55
C ASN A 247 13.91 3.59 -1.49
N PRO A 248 12.85 4.18 -2.06
CA PRO A 248 12.61 5.62 -2.01
C PRO A 248 12.02 6.11 -0.67
N ASN A 249 11.59 5.20 0.19
CA ASN A 249 10.90 5.51 1.44
C ASN A 249 11.86 5.67 2.62
N PRO A 250 11.44 6.39 3.68
CA PRO A 250 12.24 6.52 4.90
C PRO A 250 12.40 5.15 5.59
N MET A 251 13.64 4.79 5.82
CA MET A 251 14.04 3.61 6.57
C MET A 251 15.11 4.02 7.58
N PRO A 252 15.24 3.35 8.74
CA PRO A 252 16.33 3.59 9.65
C PRO A 252 17.66 3.43 8.91
N GLU A 253 18.64 4.28 9.26
CA GLU A 253 20.00 4.03 8.81
C GLU A 253 20.45 2.66 9.33
N ALA A 254 21.03 1.86 8.45
CA ALA A 254 21.61 0.59 8.88
C ALA A 254 22.67 0.89 9.94
N THR A 255 22.42 0.46 11.16
CA THR A 255 23.42 0.54 12.24
C THR A 255 24.59 -0.37 11.82
N PRO A 256 25.83 0.13 11.76
CA PRO A 256 27.01 -0.63 11.33
C PRO A 256 27.32 -1.81 12.24
#